data_90e043d997fa80d6eb671314edb0d732
#
_entry.id   90e043d997fa80d6eb671314edb0d732
#
_cell.length_a   1.000
_cell.length_b   1.000
_cell.length_c   1.000
_cell.angle_alpha   90.00
_cell.angle_beta   90.00
_cell.angle_gamma   90.00
#
_symmetry.space_group_name_H-M   'P 1'
#
loop_
_entity.id
_entity.type
_entity.pdbx_description
1 polymer ?
#
loop_
_entity_poly.entity_id
_entity_poly.type
_entity_poly.pdbx_seq_one_letter_code
_entity_poly.pdbx_strand_id
1 'polypeptide(L)'
;MKTELGLQQALDRAQDIHARHIVIDSMAPSFIAEWVVTPPMIELGKRLQAEGKKRSTIQATLANYLIEHCASDTATRDAYLAYWRRAGVAACNNTLYASGPPDSAWESLISEFGRAARMLAALDGAVIQANCAGDIERAHRDGKRAVLYNVQSPEPVGDKLERVDTLHGLGLRAMQLTYNLRTRFGEGCL
;
A
#
# COMPACT_ATOMS: atom_id res chain seq x y z
N MET A 1 25.00 -19.97 -21.78
CA MET A 1 26.11 -19.73 -20.85
C MET A 1 26.53 -18.26 -20.75
N LYS A 2 27.02 -17.58 -21.83
CA LYS A 2 27.40 -16.14 -21.75
C LYS A 2 26.22 -15.21 -21.39
N THR A 3 25.03 -15.49 -21.83
CA THR A 3 23.80 -14.72 -21.54
C THR A 3 23.31 -14.89 -20.10
N GLU A 4 23.42 -16.07 -19.53
CA GLU A 4 23.01 -16.32 -18.14
C GLU A 4 23.97 -15.68 -17.12
N LEU A 5 25.28 -15.75 -17.39
CA LEU A 5 26.28 -15.09 -16.57
C LEU A 5 26.12 -13.56 -16.59
N GLY A 6 25.77 -12.98 -17.74
CA GLY A 6 25.48 -11.55 -17.89
C GLY A 6 24.21 -11.14 -17.14
N LEU A 7 23.17 -11.97 -17.14
CA LEU A 7 21.95 -11.71 -16.37
C LEU A 7 22.22 -11.76 -14.87
N GLN A 8 22.95 -12.75 -14.37
CA GLN A 8 23.29 -12.84 -12.95
C GLN A 8 24.08 -11.62 -12.48
N GLN A 9 25.09 -11.19 -13.24
CA GLN A 9 25.86 -9.98 -12.94
C GLN A 9 24.98 -8.71 -12.92
N ALA A 10 24.00 -8.61 -13.83
CA ALA A 10 23.07 -7.50 -13.84
C ALA A 10 22.14 -7.50 -12.62
N LEU A 11 21.66 -8.66 -12.20
CA LEU A 11 20.86 -8.83 -10.97
C LEU A 11 21.65 -8.47 -9.71
N ASP A 12 22.89 -8.96 -9.60
CA ASP A 12 23.75 -8.66 -8.46
C ASP A 12 24.02 -7.15 -8.36
N ARG A 13 24.27 -6.50 -9.51
CA ARG A 13 24.45 -5.05 -9.57
C ARG A 13 23.18 -4.28 -9.19
N ALA A 14 22.00 -4.73 -9.63
CA ALA A 14 20.72 -4.13 -9.28
C ALA A 14 20.47 -4.24 -7.75
N GLN A 15 20.73 -5.40 -7.17
CA GLN A 15 20.60 -5.62 -5.73
C GLN A 15 21.56 -4.72 -4.93
N ASP A 16 22.81 -4.57 -5.38
CA ASP A 16 23.79 -3.69 -4.76
C ASP A 16 23.37 -2.21 -4.83
N ILE A 17 22.79 -1.76 -5.95
CA ILE A 17 22.21 -0.41 -6.08
C ILE A 17 21.06 -0.23 -5.08
N HIS A 18 20.13 -1.17 -5.02
CA HIS A 18 18.99 -1.11 -4.10
C HIS A 18 19.42 -1.13 -2.63
N ALA A 19 20.50 -1.84 -2.30
CA ALA A 19 21.02 -1.89 -0.93
C ALA A 19 21.66 -0.57 -0.47
N ARG A 20 22.21 0.22 -1.40
CA ARG A 20 22.94 1.46 -1.11
C ARG A 20 22.13 2.73 -1.29
N HIS A 21 20.99 2.67 -1.97
CA HIS A 21 20.19 3.84 -2.30
C HIS A 21 18.76 3.71 -1.78
N ILE A 22 18.13 4.86 -1.55
CA ILE A 22 16.69 4.92 -1.26
C ILE A 22 15.95 4.68 -2.56
N VAL A 23 15.30 3.52 -2.66
CA VAL A 23 14.44 3.15 -3.79
C VAL A 23 13.00 3.38 -3.38
N ILE A 24 12.27 4.18 -4.13
CA ILE A 24 10.87 4.52 -3.86
C ILE A 24 9.99 3.96 -4.99
N ASP A 25 9.01 3.14 -4.62
CA ASP A 25 7.91 2.80 -5.52
C ASP A 25 6.88 3.93 -5.47
N SER A 26 6.79 4.69 -6.56
CA SER A 26 5.93 5.88 -6.63
C SER A 26 4.44 5.58 -6.79
N MET A 27 4.05 4.33 -7.00
CA MET A 27 2.66 3.94 -7.23
C MET A 27 2.37 2.51 -6.77
N ALA A 28 2.60 2.23 -5.52
CA ALA A 28 2.20 0.95 -4.95
C ALA A 28 0.67 0.89 -4.76
N PRO A 29 -0.03 -0.10 -5.31
CA PRO A 29 -1.48 -0.16 -5.22
C PRO A 29 -2.00 -0.35 -3.79
N SER A 30 -1.32 -1.12 -2.97
CA SER A 30 -1.62 -1.24 -1.55
C SER A 30 -0.49 -1.97 -0.82
N PHE A 31 -0.06 -1.46 0.32
CA PHE A 31 0.88 -2.18 1.18
C PHE A 31 0.18 -3.21 2.09
N ILE A 32 -1.14 -3.20 2.16
CA ILE A 32 -1.91 -4.05 3.06
C ILE A 32 -2.26 -5.40 2.41
N ALA A 33 -2.42 -5.45 1.08
CA ALA A 33 -3.27 -6.48 0.56
C ALA A 33 -2.55 -7.65 -0.13
N GLU A 34 -2.07 -7.46 -1.29
CA GLU A 34 -2.09 -8.58 -2.23
C GLU A 34 -0.72 -9.21 -2.40
N TRP A 35 0.26 -8.78 -1.65
CA TRP A 35 1.67 -9.10 -1.89
C TRP A 35 2.15 -10.35 -1.15
N VAL A 36 1.45 -10.71 -0.09
CA VAL A 36 1.72 -11.95 0.64
C VAL A 36 0.53 -12.87 0.47
N VAL A 37 0.63 -13.74 -0.51
CA VAL A 37 -0.35 -14.80 -0.70
C VAL A 37 0.18 -16.04 -0.02
N THR A 38 -0.29 -16.29 1.19
CA THR A 38 0.01 -17.53 1.91
C THR A 38 -0.95 -18.64 1.49
N PRO A 39 -0.59 -19.93 1.64
CA PRO A 39 -1.50 -21.02 1.32
C PRO A 39 -2.90 -20.88 1.95
N PRO A 40 -3.04 -20.50 3.24
CA PRO A 40 -4.36 -20.25 3.83
C PRO A 40 -5.13 -19.12 3.15
N MET A 41 -4.47 -18.05 2.71
CA MET A 41 -5.12 -16.94 1.97
C MET A 41 -5.63 -17.41 0.60
N ILE A 42 -4.87 -18.28 -0.09
CA ILE A 42 -5.30 -18.85 -1.37
C ILE A 42 -6.60 -19.66 -1.17
N GLU A 43 -6.63 -20.52 -0.18
CA GLU A 43 -7.80 -21.36 0.11
C GLU A 43 -9.02 -20.50 0.55
N LEU A 44 -8.78 -19.48 1.36
CA LEU A 44 -9.82 -18.52 1.74
C LEU A 44 -10.38 -17.80 0.50
N GLY A 45 -9.50 -17.31 -0.38
CA GLY A 45 -9.89 -16.64 -1.62
C GLY A 45 -10.72 -17.55 -2.54
N LYS A 46 -10.29 -18.80 -2.76
CA LYS A 46 -11.03 -19.80 -3.55
C LYS A 46 -12.43 -20.06 -2.96
N ARG A 47 -12.52 -20.24 -1.65
CA ARG A 47 -13.80 -20.45 -0.95
C ARG A 47 -14.74 -19.28 -1.16
N LEU A 48 -14.28 -18.03 -0.93
CA LEU A 48 -15.10 -16.84 -1.12
C LEU A 48 -15.54 -16.66 -2.57
N GLN A 49 -14.68 -17.02 -3.52
CA GLN A 49 -15.03 -17.01 -4.94
C GLN A 49 -16.11 -18.05 -5.26
N ALA A 50 -15.99 -19.25 -4.73
CA ALA A 50 -17.02 -20.31 -4.89
C ALA A 50 -18.36 -19.93 -4.25
N GLU A 51 -18.35 -19.13 -3.18
CA GLU A 51 -19.55 -18.54 -2.56
C GLU A 51 -20.14 -17.37 -3.37
N GLY A 52 -19.56 -17.01 -4.52
CA GLY A 52 -20.03 -15.92 -5.36
C GLY A 52 -19.80 -14.52 -4.78
N LYS A 53 -18.85 -14.36 -3.86
CA LYS A 53 -18.54 -13.04 -3.29
C LYS A 53 -17.94 -12.12 -4.35
N LYS A 54 -18.28 -10.83 -4.26
CA LYS A 54 -17.69 -9.79 -5.13
C LYS A 54 -16.19 -9.67 -4.88
N ARG A 55 -15.42 -9.35 -5.93
CA ARG A 55 -13.97 -9.16 -5.86
C ARG A 55 -13.55 -8.21 -4.73
N SER A 56 -14.23 -7.07 -4.58
CA SER A 56 -13.95 -6.11 -3.50
C SER A 56 -14.13 -6.71 -2.10
N THR A 57 -15.14 -7.56 -1.91
CA THR A 57 -15.36 -8.28 -0.64
C THR A 57 -14.22 -9.27 -0.37
N ILE A 58 -13.81 -10.01 -1.41
CA ILE A 58 -12.70 -10.97 -1.30
C ILE A 58 -11.42 -10.24 -0.91
N GLN A 59 -11.08 -9.16 -1.61
CA GLN A 59 -9.89 -8.35 -1.33
C GLN A 59 -9.91 -7.79 0.10
N ALA A 60 -11.03 -7.22 0.54
CA ALA A 60 -11.15 -6.69 1.90
C ALA A 60 -11.02 -7.80 2.97
N THR A 61 -11.58 -8.99 2.71
CA THR A 61 -11.46 -10.12 3.62
C THR A 61 -10.02 -10.62 3.72
N LEU A 62 -9.33 -10.76 2.59
CA LEU A 62 -7.92 -11.18 2.54
C LEU A 62 -7.01 -10.14 3.20
N ALA A 63 -7.28 -8.85 3.02
CA ALA A 63 -6.53 -7.78 3.68
C ALA A 63 -6.67 -7.85 5.21
N ASN A 64 -7.89 -8.02 5.71
CA ASN A 64 -8.12 -8.18 7.15
C ASN A 64 -7.46 -9.45 7.70
N TYR A 65 -7.56 -10.55 6.96
CA TYR A 65 -6.87 -11.79 7.31
C TYR A 65 -5.36 -11.57 7.46
N LEU A 66 -4.73 -10.90 6.50
CA LEU A 66 -3.30 -10.59 6.55
C LEU A 66 -2.94 -9.75 7.76
N ILE A 67 -3.70 -8.68 8.05
CA ILE A 67 -3.48 -7.81 9.21
C ILE A 67 -3.51 -8.60 10.52
N GLU A 68 -4.55 -9.42 10.69
CA GLU A 68 -4.76 -10.21 11.90
C GLU A 68 -3.63 -11.24 12.11
N HIS A 69 -3.19 -11.88 11.02
CA HIS A 69 -2.11 -12.86 11.10
C HIS A 69 -0.74 -12.21 11.24
N CYS A 70 -0.48 -11.05 10.63
CA CYS A 70 0.74 -10.29 10.92
C CYS A 70 0.82 -9.85 12.39
N ALA A 71 -0.32 -9.56 13.02
CA ALA A 71 -0.36 -9.17 14.42
C ALA A 71 -0.13 -10.35 15.39
N SER A 72 -0.64 -11.54 15.05
CA SER A 72 -0.66 -12.70 15.94
C SER A 72 0.36 -13.79 15.60
N ASP A 73 0.90 -13.81 14.40
CA ASP A 73 1.84 -14.83 13.89
C ASP A 73 3.10 -14.20 13.32
N THR A 74 4.21 -14.41 14.02
CA THR A 74 5.53 -13.91 13.62
C THR A 74 5.95 -14.44 12.25
N ALA A 75 5.63 -15.70 11.91
CA ALA A 75 6.00 -16.29 10.63
C ALA A 75 5.31 -15.60 9.45
N THR A 76 4.03 -15.25 9.60
CA THR A 76 3.30 -14.48 8.58
C THR A 76 3.87 -13.07 8.45
N ARG A 77 4.16 -12.39 9.56
CA ARG A 77 4.80 -11.07 9.57
C ARG A 77 6.17 -11.10 8.89
N ASP A 78 7.00 -12.06 9.22
CA ASP A 78 8.33 -12.22 8.62
C ASP A 78 8.28 -12.52 7.13
N ALA A 79 7.33 -13.35 6.70
CA ALA A 79 7.07 -13.61 5.29
C ALA A 79 6.67 -12.33 4.55
N TYR A 80 5.79 -11.51 5.14
CA TYR A 80 5.42 -10.20 4.59
C TYR A 80 6.64 -9.27 4.46
N LEU A 81 7.43 -9.13 5.51
CA LEU A 81 8.63 -8.28 5.50
C LEU A 81 9.71 -8.80 4.54
N ALA A 82 9.74 -10.11 4.26
CA ALA A 82 10.64 -10.70 3.27
C ALA A 82 10.31 -10.23 1.84
N TYR A 83 9.04 -9.94 1.51
CA TYR A 83 8.69 -9.34 0.22
C TYR A 83 9.30 -7.96 0.06
N TRP A 84 9.20 -7.10 1.08
CA TRP A 84 9.84 -5.78 1.07
C TRP A 84 11.36 -5.88 0.87
N ARG A 85 11.99 -6.80 1.58
CA ARG A 85 13.44 -7.03 1.45
C ARG A 85 13.81 -7.49 0.05
N ARG A 86 13.07 -8.44 -0.52
CA ARG A 86 13.31 -8.94 -1.89
C ARG A 86 13.10 -7.88 -2.95
N ALA A 87 12.10 -7.03 -2.80
CA ALA A 87 11.84 -5.93 -3.73
C ALA A 87 12.94 -4.85 -3.66
N GLY A 88 13.69 -4.77 -2.54
CA GLY A 88 14.70 -3.75 -2.34
C GLY A 88 14.12 -2.33 -2.24
N VAL A 89 12.81 -2.19 -2.02
CA VAL A 89 12.12 -0.91 -1.93
C VAL A 89 12.21 -0.36 -0.51
N ALA A 90 12.68 0.87 -0.37
CA ALA A 90 12.80 1.57 0.92
C ALA A 90 11.49 2.23 1.33
N ALA A 91 10.76 2.78 0.36
CA ALA A 91 9.48 3.42 0.61
C ALA A 91 8.52 3.19 -0.56
N CYS A 92 7.22 3.24 -0.29
CA CYS A 92 6.22 3.22 -1.33
C CYS A 92 5.16 4.32 -1.13
N ASN A 93 4.67 4.85 -2.25
CA ASN A 93 3.49 5.70 -2.30
C ASN A 93 2.25 4.82 -2.43
N ASN A 94 1.59 4.58 -1.31
CA ASN A 94 0.50 3.63 -1.18
C ASN A 94 -0.85 4.28 -1.47
N THR A 95 -1.60 3.72 -2.40
CA THR A 95 -2.97 4.15 -2.69
C THR A 95 -3.95 3.64 -1.64
N LEU A 96 -4.65 4.57 -1.00
CA LEU A 96 -5.83 4.28 -0.19
C LEU A 96 -7.07 4.38 -1.11
N TYR A 97 -7.88 3.36 -1.10
CA TYR A 97 -9.03 3.29 -2.00
C TYR A 97 -10.22 4.06 -1.45
N ALA A 98 -10.82 4.85 -2.33
CA ALA A 98 -12.07 5.54 -2.07
C ALA A 98 -13.02 5.30 -3.25
N SER A 99 -14.27 5.01 -2.98
CA SER A 99 -15.25 4.69 -4.03
C SER A 99 -16.65 5.15 -3.66
N GLY A 100 -17.43 5.47 -4.68
CA GLY A 100 -18.81 5.92 -4.53
C GLY A 100 -18.96 7.44 -4.54
N PRO A 101 -20.17 7.96 -4.32
CA PRO A 101 -20.42 9.38 -4.17
C PRO A 101 -19.69 9.96 -2.95
N PRO A 102 -19.55 11.30 -2.85
CA PRO A 102 -18.63 11.94 -1.92
C PRO A 102 -18.66 11.45 -0.46
N ASP A 103 -19.84 11.28 0.12
CA ASP A 103 -19.92 10.84 1.52
C ASP A 103 -19.57 9.36 1.67
N SER A 104 -19.97 8.49 0.75
CA SER A 104 -19.54 7.08 0.74
C SER A 104 -18.05 6.94 0.47
N ALA A 105 -17.49 7.78 -0.42
CA ALA A 105 -16.06 7.82 -0.70
C ALA A 105 -15.28 8.29 0.55
N TRP A 106 -15.83 9.24 1.31
CA TRP A 106 -15.25 9.68 2.57
C TRP A 106 -15.20 8.56 3.60
N GLU A 107 -16.33 7.89 3.85
CA GLU A 107 -16.40 6.78 4.80
C GLU A 107 -15.46 5.63 4.40
N SER A 108 -15.42 5.31 3.10
CA SER A 108 -14.52 4.32 2.54
C SER A 108 -13.05 4.68 2.80
N LEU A 109 -12.67 5.93 2.53
CA LEU A 109 -11.30 6.41 2.74
C LEU A 109 -10.89 6.40 4.22
N ILE A 110 -11.78 6.84 5.11
CA ILE A 110 -11.51 6.78 6.56
C ILE A 110 -11.34 5.34 7.03
N SER A 111 -12.12 4.41 6.49
CA SER A 111 -11.96 2.98 6.78
C SER A 111 -10.61 2.44 6.30
N GLU A 112 -10.12 2.91 5.14
CA GLU A 112 -8.79 2.53 4.64
C GLU A 112 -7.66 3.09 5.51
N PHE A 113 -7.76 4.32 6.02
CA PHE A 113 -6.81 4.84 7.02
C PHE A 113 -6.79 3.98 8.28
N GLY A 114 -7.97 3.58 8.78
CA GLY A 114 -8.07 2.68 9.92
C GLY A 114 -7.41 1.32 9.66
N ARG A 115 -7.60 0.76 8.45
CA ARG A 115 -6.96 -0.48 8.02
C ARG A 115 -5.45 -0.33 7.92
N ALA A 116 -4.97 0.77 7.35
CA ALA A 116 -3.55 1.08 7.24
C ALA A 116 -2.89 1.21 8.62
N ALA A 117 -3.54 1.89 9.55
CA ALA A 117 -3.04 2.02 10.93
C ALA A 117 -2.94 0.65 11.64
N ARG A 118 -3.93 -0.23 11.48
CA ARG A 118 -3.88 -1.60 12.01
C ARG A 118 -2.73 -2.41 11.41
N MET A 119 -2.48 -2.28 10.10
CA MET A 119 -1.37 -2.97 9.46
C MET A 119 -0.03 -2.46 9.98
N LEU A 120 0.16 -1.15 10.11
CA LEU A 120 1.39 -0.59 10.68
C LEU A 120 1.63 -1.08 12.11
N ALA A 121 0.58 -1.13 12.93
CA ALA A 121 0.67 -1.69 14.28
C ALA A 121 1.07 -3.18 14.27
N ALA A 122 0.49 -3.97 13.35
CA ALA A 122 0.81 -5.39 13.20
C ALA A 122 2.26 -5.65 12.74
N LEU A 123 2.88 -4.68 12.04
CA LEU A 123 4.27 -4.76 11.57
C LEU A 123 5.30 -4.29 12.62
N ASP A 124 4.86 -3.89 13.81
CA ASP A 124 5.69 -3.64 15.00
C ASP A 124 6.87 -2.67 14.70
N GLY A 125 6.60 -1.59 13.99
CA GLY A 125 7.57 -0.56 13.68
C GLY A 125 8.59 -0.92 12.59
N ALA A 126 8.50 -2.08 11.94
CA ALA A 126 9.32 -2.44 10.79
C ALA A 126 8.95 -1.62 9.53
N VAL A 127 7.71 -1.15 9.46
CA VAL A 127 7.20 -0.22 8.45
C VAL A 127 6.61 0.97 9.18
N ILE A 128 6.92 2.18 8.73
CA ILE A 128 6.41 3.42 9.32
C ILE A 128 5.63 4.25 8.30
N GLN A 129 4.69 5.04 8.76
CA GLN A 129 4.08 6.09 7.95
C GLN A 129 5.08 7.23 7.76
N ALA A 130 5.32 7.65 6.52
CA ALA A 130 6.13 8.81 6.19
C ALA A 130 5.24 10.01 5.86
N ASN A 131 5.51 11.14 6.52
CA ASN A 131 4.82 12.40 6.31
C ASN A 131 5.70 13.45 5.62
N CYS A 132 7.00 13.19 5.54
CA CYS A 132 7.97 14.04 4.85
C CYS A 132 9.17 13.19 4.36
N ALA A 133 10.03 13.78 3.54
CA ALA A 133 11.23 13.11 3.03
C ALA A 133 12.15 12.62 4.17
N GLY A 134 12.31 13.42 5.23
CA GLY A 134 13.12 13.04 6.39
C GLY A 134 12.65 11.76 7.09
N ASP A 135 11.35 11.43 7.02
CA ASP A 135 10.83 10.17 7.56
C ASP A 135 11.33 8.98 6.74
N ILE A 136 11.38 9.12 5.41
CA ILE A 136 11.89 8.08 4.51
C ILE A 136 13.40 7.87 4.74
N GLU A 137 14.17 8.96 4.83
CA GLU A 137 15.59 8.89 5.09
C GLU A 137 15.90 8.24 6.44
N ARG A 138 15.14 8.60 7.46
CA ARG A 138 15.25 8.00 8.80
C ARG A 138 14.87 6.52 8.76
N ALA A 139 13.77 6.14 8.14
CA ALA A 139 13.37 4.74 7.99
C ALA A 139 14.46 3.92 7.29
N HIS A 140 14.99 4.41 6.18
CA HIS A 140 16.04 3.74 5.43
C HIS A 140 17.32 3.55 6.28
N ARG A 141 17.78 4.59 6.94
CA ARG A 141 18.96 4.54 7.84
C ARG A 141 18.77 3.54 8.97
N ASP A 142 17.55 3.45 9.52
CA ASP A 142 17.22 2.57 10.64
C ASP A 142 16.86 1.13 10.17
N GLY A 143 17.04 0.80 8.88
CA GLY A 143 16.71 -0.51 8.30
C GLY A 143 15.22 -0.80 8.20
N LYS A 144 14.38 0.22 8.40
CA LYS A 144 12.92 0.14 8.30
C LYS A 144 12.43 0.44 6.88
N ARG A 145 11.13 0.31 6.66
CA ARG A 145 10.44 0.71 5.43
C ARG A 145 9.47 1.83 5.73
N ALA A 146 9.11 2.58 4.69
CA ALA A 146 8.20 3.70 4.84
C ALA A 146 7.03 3.62 3.85
N VAL A 147 5.85 4.06 4.27
CA VAL A 147 4.69 4.22 3.39
C VAL A 147 4.20 5.65 3.43
N LEU A 148 3.98 6.24 2.25
CA LEU A 148 3.24 7.48 2.08
C LEU A 148 1.84 7.12 1.63
N TYR A 149 0.87 7.97 1.95
CA TYR A 149 -0.51 7.75 1.54
C TYR A 149 -0.89 8.68 0.40
N ASN A 150 -1.51 8.10 -0.61
CA ASN A 150 -2.18 8.83 -1.68
C ASN A 150 -3.61 8.33 -1.88
N VAL A 151 -4.39 9.15 -2.56
CA VAL A 151 -5.71 8.79 -3.10
C VAL A 151 -5.80 9.20 -4.57
N GLN A 152 -6.37 8.34 -5.39
CA GLN A 152 -6.47 8.55 -6.84
C GLN A 152 -7.75 9.28 -7.27
N SER A 153 -8.52 9.78 -6.31
CA SER A 153 -9.73 10.54 -6.59
C SER A 153 -9.96 11.59 -5.50
N PRO A 154 -10.39 12.80 -5.85
CA PRO A 154 -10.75 13.84 -4.90
C PRO A 154 -12.20 13.70 -4.40
N GLU A 155 -12.95 12.71 -4.86
CA GLU A 155 -14.37 12.50 -4.49
C GLU A 155 -14.62 12.49 -2.96
N PRO A 156 -13.71 11.95 -2.10
CA PRO A 156 -13.90 12.03 -0.66
C PRO A 156 -14.00 13.46 -0.12
N VAL A 157 -13.41 14.44 -0.80
CA VAL A 157 -13.49 15.85 -0.40
C VAL A 157 -14.91 16.40 -0.59
N GLY A 158 -15.55 16.06 -1.71
CA GLY A 158 -16.89 16.56 -2.03
C GLY A 158 -16.89 18.09 -2.09
N ASP A 159 -17.88 18.72 -1.47
CA ASP A 159 -17.99 20.19 -1.29
C ASP A 159 -17.39 20.68 0.04
N LYS A 160 -16.76 19.79 0.80
CA LYS A 160 -16.26 20.05 2.16
C LYS A 160 -14.74 20.18 2.14
N LEU A 161 -14.24 21.38 1.78
CA LEU A 161 -12.80 21.62 1.64
C LEU A 161 -12.02 21.38 2.95
N GLU A 162 -12.65 21.53 4.11
CA GLU A 162 -12.08 21.19 5.42
C GLU A 162 -11.68 19.70 5.54
N ARG A 163 -12.20 18.83 4.68
CA ARG A 163 -11.77 17.43 4.59
C ARG A 163 -10.32 17.29 4.11
N VAL A 164 -9.82 18.25 3.34
CA VAL A 164 -8.41 18.26 2.89
C VAL A 164 -7.47 18.37 4.11
N ASP A 165 -7.76 19.28 5.03
CA ASP A 165 -6.96 19.42 6.26
C ASP A 165 -7.04 18.18 7.13
N THR A 166 -8.22 17.58 7.23
CA THR A 166 -8.39 16.29 7.94
C THR A 166 -7.57 15.18 7.32
N LEU A 167 -7.61 15.02 5.99
CA LEU A 167 -6.85 14.00 5.27
C LEU A 167 -5.35 14.24 5.40
N HIS A 168 -4.90 15.51 5.31
CA HIS A 168 -3.51 15.86 5.53
C HIS A 168 -3.07 15.53 6.98
N GLY A 169 -3.92 15.83 7.96
CA GLY A 169 -3.68 15.47 9.37
C GLY A 169 -3.57 13.95 9.60
N LEU A 170 -4.34 13.15 8.86
CA LEU A 170 -4.25 11.69 8.86
C LEU A 170 -3.02 11.15 8.09
N GLY A 171 -2.27 12.03 7.41
CA GLY A 171 -1.04 11.67 6.72
C GLY A 171 -1.19 11.45 5.22
N LEU A 172 -2.30 11.86 4.59
CA LEU A 172 -2.37 11.91 3.14
C LEU A 172 -1.37 12.93 2.60
N ARG A 173 -0.57 12.57 1.59
CA ARG A 173 0.46 13.44 1.01
C ARG A 173 0.31 13.66 -0.49
N ALA A 174 -0.49 12.85 -1.15
CA ALA A 174 -0.80 13.03 -2.57
C ALA A 174 -2.28 12.76 -2.83
N MET A 175 -2.87 13.57 -3.68
CA MET A 175 -4.25 13.41 -4.14
C MET A 175 -4.29 13.69 -5.64
N GLN A 176 -4.73 12.72 -6.41
CA GLN A 176 -4.95 12.88 -7.84
C GLN A 176 -6.30 13.57 -8.05
N LEU A 177 -6.33 14.61 -8.90
CA LEU A 177 -7.56 15.39 -9.14
C LEU A 177 -8.53 14.69 -10.09
N THR A 178 -8.02 13.87 -10.98
CA THR A 178 -8.80 13.05 -11.91
C THR A 178 -8.09 11.71 -12.11
N TYR A 179 -8.83 10.69 -12.51
CA TYR A 179 -8.30 9.41 -12.95
C TYR A 179 -8.89 9.08 -14.33
N ASN A 180 -9.76 8.09 -14.43
CA ASN A 180 -10.36 7.71 -15.72
C ASN A 180 -11.52 8.62 -16.13
N LEU A 181 -12.37 8.97 -15.17
CA LEU A 181 -13.59 9.70 -15.40
C LEU A 181 -13.46 11.16 -15.00
N ARG A 182 -14.30 12.00 -15.58
CA ARG A 182 -14.46 13.38 -15.14
C ARG A 182 -14.86 13.44 -13.67
N THR A 183 -14.21 14.32 -12.93
CA THR A 183 -14.58 14.71 -11.57
C THR A 183 -15.01 16.18 -11.55
N ARG A 184 -15.46 16.69 -10.41
CA ARG A 184 -15.71 18.13 -10.24
C ARG A 184 -14.45 18.99 -10.28
N PHE A 185 -13.26 18.39 -10.23
CA PHE A 185 -11.97 19.06 -10.17
C PHE A 185 -11.20 19.00 -11.49
N GLY A 186 -11.69 18.28 -12.48
CA GLY A 186 -11.05 18.19 -13.79
C GLY A 186 -11.58 17.06 -14.67
N GLU A 187 -11.10 17.04 -15.92
CA GLU A 187 -11.43 16.00 -16.90
C GLU A 187 -10.59 14.75 -16.65
N GLY A 188 -11.18 13.56 -16.89
CA GLY A 188 -10.49 12.28 -16.88
C GLY A 188 -9.84 11.95 -18.24
N CYS A 189 -9.25 10.76 -18.33
CA CYS A 189 -8.60 10.28 -19.55
C CYS A 189 -9.53 9.44 -20.47
N LEU A 190 -10.78 9.18 -20.06
CA LEU A 190 -11.80 8.44 -20.81
C LEU A 190 -13.00 9.32 -21.16
#